data_64315864c85d69f24e059c9a5bf3044c
#
_entry.id   64315864c85d69f24e059c9a5bf3044c
#
_cell.length_a   1.000
_cell.length_b   1.000
_cell.length_c   1.000
_cell.angle_alpha   90.00
_cell.angle_beta   90.00
_cell.angle_gamma   90.00
#
_symmetry.space_group_name_H-M   'P 1'
#
loop_
_entity.id
_entity.type
_entity.pdbx_description
1 polymer ?
#
loop_
_entity_poly.entity_id
_entity_poly.type
_entity_poly.pdbx_seq_one_letter_code
_entity_poly.pdbx_strand_id
1 'polypeptide(L)'
;MEYFENLFCIKTDKNIIKTKKLVVSSGGKSFANLGASDIGFKIAENFGHRVQTLNPALVGFTVQKDQFWFKELSGLSLNVKIKVDGKTVVGDMLFTHKGCSGPAILTTSLYWKKGKFSIDFLPSKDSYLPKRFKKAIKELDIDIRNYEISPAGNYGYTKAEVTKGGVSSSEINVKNMESKLQKDLYFIGEVVDVTGELGGYNFQWAFSSGYICGSNMV
;
A
#
# COMPACT_ATOMS: atom_id res chain seq x y z
N MET A 1 0.53 -22.45 15.00
CA MET A 1 1.99 -22.69 14.92
C MET A 1 2.55 -22.64 16.33
N GLU A 2 3.44 -23.56 16.68
CA GLU A 2 4.01 -23.71 18.02
C GLU A 2 5.53 -23.81 17.92
N TYR A 3 6.22 -23.41 18.99
CA TYR A 3 7.68 -23.58 19.11
C TYR A 3 7.96 -24.40 20.36
N PHE A 4 8.52 -25.57 20.17
CA PHE A 4 8.80 -26.52 21.25
C PHE A 4 10.09 -27.30 20.95
N GLU A 5 10.91 -27.57 21.96
CA GLU A 5 12.19 -28.30 21.83
C GLU A 5 13.11 -27.74 20.73
N ASN A 6 13.18 -26.40 20.60
CA ASN A 6 13.94 -25.69 19.57
C ASN A 6 13.52 -25.99 18.12
N LEU A 7 12.26 -26.38 17.91
CA LEU A 7 11.66 -26.61 16.60
C LEU A 7 10.38 -25.83 16.43
N PHE A 8 10.18 -25.26 15.25
CA PHE A 8 8.89 -24.74 14.80
C PHE A 8 8.03 -25.89 14.31
N CYS A 9 6.84 -26.02 14.88
CA CYS A 9 5.82 -27.00 14.46
C CYS A 9 4.74 -26.30 13.65
N ILE A 10 4.72 -26.52 12.35
CA ILE A 10 3.80 -25.94 11.39
C ILE A 10 2.74 -26.98 11.03
N LYS A 11 1.50 -26.75 11.43
CA LYS A 11 0.37 -27.58 11.05
C LYS A 11 -0.22 -27.08 9.73
N THR A 12 -0.24 -27.91 8.74
CA THR A 12 -0.93 -27.71 7.45
C THR A 12 -2.18 -28.61 7.40
N ASP A 13 -3.00 -28.47 6.37
CA ASP A 13 -4.19 -29.31 6.17
C ASP A 13 -3.85 -30.80 6.02
N LYS A 14 -2.63 -31.11 5.59
CA LYS A 14 -2.18 -32.48 5.29
C LYS A 14 -1.15 -33.02 6.27
N ASN A 15 -0.27 -32.17 6.81
CA ASN A 15 0.92 -32.60 7.53
C ASN A 15 1.27 -31.67 8.71
N ILE A 16 2.10 -32.20 9.60
CA ILE A 16 2.83 -31.40 10.59
C ILE A 16 4.30 -31.38 10.13
N ILE A 17 4.82 -30.16 9.93
CA ILE A 17 6.22 -29.94 9.54
C ILE A 17 6.98 -29.43 10.76
N LYS A 18 8.10 -30.05 11.08
CA LYS A 18 9.02 -29.59 12.11
C LYS A 18 10.27 -29.03 11.46
N THR A 19 10.69 -27.82 11.85
CA THR A 19 11.89 -27.20 11.30
C THR A 19 12.64 -26.38 12.36
N LYS A 20 13.96 -26.26 12.20
CA LYS A 20 14.80 -25.45 13.07
C LYS A 20 14.72 -23.97 12.74
N LYS A 21 14.54 -23.61 11.47
CA LYS A 21 14.47 -22.23 10.99
C LYS A 21 13.17 -22.02 10.24
N LEU A 22 12.56 -20.87 10.44
CA LEU A 22 11.28 -20.48 9.81
C LEU A 22 11.40 -19.11 9.16
N VAL A 23 11.12 -19.04 7.86
CA VAL A 23 11.01 -17.79 7.11
C VAL A 23 9.55 -17.51 6.78
N VAL A 24 9.04 -16.38 7.26
CA VAL A 24 7.71 -15.88 6.93
C VAL A 24 7.81 -14.90 5.77
N SER A 25 7.34 -15.35 4.59
CA SER A 25 7.36 -14.60 3.33
C SER A 25 5.98 -14.51 2.70
N SER A 26 4.94 -14.45 3.55
CA SER A 26 3.54 -14.58 3.14
C SER A 26 2.97 -13.35 2.41
N GLY A 27 3.73 -12.25 2.33
CA GLY A 27 3.23 -10.98 1.79
C GLY A 27 2.20 -10.32 2.70
N GLY A 28 1.37 -9.46 2.11
CA GLY A 28 0.31 -8.71 2.76
C GLY A 28 -1.09 -9.25 2.48
N LYS A 29 -2.11 -8.37 2.59
CA LYS A 29 -3.53 -8.69 2.38
C LYS A 29 -4.05 -8.33 0.98
N SER A 30 -3.25 -7.63 0.19
CA SER A 30 -3.63 -7.24 -1.17
C SER A 30 -3.75 -8.48 -2.07
N PHE A 31 -4.77 -8.48 -2.95
CA PHE A 31 -5.04 -9.60 -3.87
C PHE A 31 -5.39 -10.93 -3.17
N ALA A 32 -6.32 -10.90 -2.24
CA ALA A 32 -6.80 -12.11 -1.54
C ALA A 32 -7.26 -13.24 -2.48
N ASN A 33 -7.77 -12.90 -3.68
CA ASN A 33 -8.13 -13.87 -4.73
C ASN A 33 -6.93 -14.63 -5.32
N LEU A 34 -5.70 -14.16 -5.10
CA LEU A 34 -4.46 -14.85 -5.45
C LEU A 34 -3.83 -15.59 -4.27
N GLY A 35 -4.53 -15.70 -3.15
CA GLY A 35 -4.08 -16.42 -1.96
C GLY A 35 -3.44 -15.54 -0.86
N ALA A 36 -3.41 -14.21 -1.04
CA ALA A 36 -2.95 -13.31 0.00
C ALA A 36 -3.85 -13.43 1.25
N SER A 37 -3.23 -13.44 2.43
CA SER A 37 -3.92 -13.63 3.70
C SER A 37 -3.21 -12.90 4.84
N ASP A 38 -3.79 -12.95 6.02
CA ASP A 38 -3.21 -12.40 7.25
C ASP A 38 -2.33 -13.38 8.04
N ILE A 39 -2.01 -14.54 7.46
CA ILE A 39 -1.32 -15.62 8.16
C ILE A 39 0.04 -15.20 8.72
N GLY A 40 0.83 -14.43 7.97
CA GLY A 40 2.14 -13.96 8.41
C GLY A 40 2.07 -13.01 9.59
N PHE A 41 1.06 -12.15 9.62
CA PHE A 41 0.81 -11.23 10.74
C PHE A 41 0.40 -12.00 11.99
N LYS A 42 -0.49 -13.00 11.88
CA LYS A 42 -0.88 -13.88 12.99
C LYS A 42 0.30 -14.68 13.53
N ILE A 43 1.19 -15.14 12.64
CA ILE A 43 2.43 -15.81 13.07
C ILE A 43 3.27 -14.83 13.89
N ALA A 44 3.47 -13.61 13.41
CA ALA A 44 4.25 -12.60 14.10
C ALA A 44 3.67 -12.28 15.50
N GLU A 45 2.35 -12.07 15.60
CA GLU A 45 1.65 -11.82 16.87
C GLU A 45 1.80 -13.00 17.86
N ASN A 46 1.74 -14.25 17.38
CA ASN A 46 1.94 -15.44 18.20
C ASN A 46 3.35 -15.52 18.83
N PHE A 47 4.34 -14.91 18.18
CA PHE A 47 5.70 -14.80 18.70
C PHE A 47 6.00 -13.45 19.38
N GLY A 48 4.94 -12.70 19.72
CA GLY A 48 5.03 -11.45 20.49
C GLY A 48 5.44 -10.22 19.68
N HIS A 49 5.50 -10.31 18.35
CA HIS A 49 5.79 -9.15 17.51
C HIS A 49 4.61 -8.18 17.46
N ARG A 50 4.93 -6.90 17.45
CA ARG A 50 3.96 -5.84 17.19
C ARG A 50 3.69 -5.76 15.69
N VAL A 51 2.44 -5.91 15.31
CA VAL A 51 1.96 -5.67 13.95
C VAL A 51 1.37 -4.27 13.86
N GLN A 52 1.97 -3.42 13.03
CA GLN A 52 1.45 -2.07 12.75
C GLN A 52 0.14 -2.17 11.98
N THR A 53 -0.75 -1.20 12.21
CA THR A 53 -2.09 -1.17 11.60
C THR A 53 -2.02 -1.36 10.08
N LEU A 54 -2.70 -2.40 9.60
CA LEU A 54 -2.75 -2.75 8.19
C LEU A 54 -3.74 -1.88 7.43
N ASN A 55 -3.29 -1.26 6.35
CA ASN A 55 -4.12 -0.45 5.46
C ASN A 55 -3.83 -0.77 3.99
N PRO A 56 -4.84 -0.73 3.11
CA PRO A 56 -4.61 -0.79 1.68
C PRO A 56 -3.86 0.47 1.24
N ALA A 57 -2.83 0.31 0.41
CA ALA A 57 -2.02 1.40 -0.10
C ALA A 57 -1.67 1.20 -1.59
N LEU A 58 -1.20 2.27 -2.25
CA LEU A 58 -1.13 2.34 -3.72
C LEU A 58 -2.49 1.96 -4.31
N VAL A 59 -3.53 2.69 -3.89
CA VAL A 59 -4.92 2.39 -4.17
C VAL A 59 -5.69 3.65 -4.56
N GLY A 60 -6.67 3.52 -5.47
CA GLY A 60 -7.53 4.63 -5.87
C GLY A 60 -8.53 5.02 -4.78
N PHE A 61 -9.05 6.23 -4.88
CA PHE A 61 -10.07 6.78 -3.99
C PHE A 61 -11.45 6.79 -4.63
N THR A 62 -12.48 6.58 -3.81
CA THR A 62 -13.86 6.88 -4.14
C THR A 62 -14.20 8.30 -3.71
N VAL A 63 -15.08 8.98 -4.46
CA VAL A 63 -15.47 10.37 -4.16
C VAL A 63 -16.85 10.44 -3.50
N GLN A 64 -17.10 11.54 -2.80
CA GLN A 64 -18.41 11.89 -2.22
C GLN A 64 -19.42 12.23 -3.33
N LYS A 65 -20.72 12.29 -2.97
CA LYS A 65 -21.80 12.56 -3.92
C LYS A 65 -21.68 13.91 -4.64
N ASP A 66 -21.25 14.92 -3.95
CA ASP A 66 -21.00 16.27 -4.49
C ASP A 66 -19.85 16.32 -5.51
N GLN A 67 -19.03 15.30 -5.56
CA GLN A 67 -17.89 15.14 -6.46
C GLN A 67 -18.16 14.14 -7.59
N PHE A 68 -19.39 13.71 -7.80
CA PHE A 68 -19.75 12.72 -8.83
C PHE A 68 -19.53 13.19 -10.27
N TRP A 69 -19.26 14.49 -10.50
CA TRP A 69 -18.84 14.99 -11.80
C TRP A 69 -17.54 14.32 -12.31
N PHE A 70 -16.73 13.73 -11.42
CA PHE A 70 -15.57 12.90 -11.79
C PHE A 70 -15.97 11.74 -12.71
N LYS A 71 -17.19 11.19 -12.54
CA LYS A 71 -17.73 10.10 -13.35
C LYS A 71 -17.84 10.49 -14.84
N GLU A 72 -18.19 11.74 -15.13
CA GLU A 72 -18.28 12.25 -16.50
C GLU A 72 -16.93 12.30 -17.20
N LEU A 73 -15.85 12.32 -16.41
CA LEU A 73 -14.47 12.34 -16.88
C LEU A 73 -13.82 10.95 -16.89
N SER A 74 -14.56 9.90 -16.58
CA SER A 74 -14.00 8.53 -16.51
C SER A 74 -13.18 8.19 -17.76
N GLY A 75 -11.95 7.69 -17.53
CA GLY A 75 -10.96 7.41 -18.57
C GLY A 75 -10.08 8.61 -18.99
N LEU A 76 -10.37 9.83 -18.50
CA LEU A 76 -9.49 10.98 -18.72
C LEU A 76 -8.32 10.94 -17.75
N SER A 77 -7.12 11.17 -18.25
CA SER A 77 -5.90 11.36 -17.44
C SER A 77 -5.42 12.81 -17.53
N LEU A 78 -4.97 13.35 -16.41
CA LEU A 78 -4.38 14.69 -16.30
C LEU A 78 -3.14 14.65 -15.42
N ASN A 79 -2.09 15.40 -15.82
CA ASN A 79 -0.98 15.66 -14.92
C ASN A 79 -1.42 16.67 -13.86
N VAL A 80 -1.22 16.34 -12.60
CA VAL A 80 -1.69 17.12 -11.46
C VAL A 80 -0.60 17.27 -10.40
N LYS A 81 -0.79 18.27 -9.53
CA LYS A 81 -0.02 18.37 -8.29
C LYS A 81 -0.96 18.26 -7.11
N ILE A 82 -0.70 17.30 -6.24
CA ILE A 82 -1.52 16.97 -5.06
C ILE A 82 -0.76 17.35 -3.80
N LYS A 83 -1.44 18.01 -2.86
CA LYS A 83 -0.93 18.26 -1.53
C LYS A 83 -1.73 17.46 -0.52
N VAL A 84 -1.07 16.57 0.22
CA VAL A 84 -1.66 15.65 1.18
C VAL A 84 -0.76 15.50 2.39
N ASP A 85 -1.29 15.74 3.59
CA ASP A 85 -0.58 15.53 4.88
C ASP A 85 0.86 16.09 4.88
N GLY A 86 1.04 17.34 4.39
CA GLY A 86 2.35 18.01 4.28
C GLY A 86 3.26 17.50 3.15
N LYS A 87 2.82 16.54 2.35
CA LYS A 87 3.55 16.02 1.19
C LYS A 87 3.00 16.62 -0.11
N THR A 88 3.86 16.70 -1.11
CA THR A 88 3.48 17.07 -2.48
C THR A 88 3.78 15.93 -3.42
N VAL A 89 2.77 15.52 -4.18
CA VAL A 89 2.86 14.47 -5.21
C VAL A 89 2.55 15.10 -6.57
N VAL A 90 3.38 14.85 -7.57
CA VAL A 90 3.18 15.31 -8.96
C VAL A 90 3.16 14.10 -9.86
N GLY A 91 2.21 14.03 -10.78
CA GLY A 91 2.09 12.94 -11.73
C GLY A 91 0.69 12.85 -12.33
N ASP A 92 0.42 11.76 -13.02
CA ASP A 92 -0.84 11.57 -13.71
C ASP A 92 -1.91 11.02 -12.76
N MET A 93 -3.06 11.70 -12.75
CA MET A 93 -4.30 11.28 -12.12
C MET A 93 -5.26 10.77 -13.20
N LEU A 94 -5.91 9.65 -12.95
CA LEU A 94 -6.96 9.07 -13.81
C LEU A 94 -8.32 9.22 -13.15
N PHE A 95 -9.27 9.83 -13.84
CA PHE A 95 -10.67 9.82 -13.44
C PHE A 95 -11.29 8.45 -13.69
N THR A 96 -12.10 7.97 -12.75
CA THR A 96 -12.78 6.68 -12.83
C THR A 96 -14.28 6.83 -12.57
N HIS A 97 -15.07 5.79 -12.85
CA HIS A 97 -16.51 5.79 -12.60
C HIS A 97 -16.92 6.02 -11.14
N LYS A 98 -16.00 5.75 -10.18
CA LYS A 98 -16.29 5.86 -8.75
C LYS A 98 -15.42 6.90 -8.04
N GLY A 99 -14.49 7.55 -8.76
CA GLY A 99 -13.59 8.52 -8.17
C GLY A 99 -12.32 8.70 -8.99
N CYS A 100 -11.16 8.42 -8.41
CA CYS A 100 -9.88 8.64 -9.05
C CYS A 100 -8.84 7.56 -8.74
N SER A 101 -7.90 7.42 -9.66
CA SER A 101 -6.77 6.50 -9.61
C SER A 101 -5.59 7.12 -10.38
N GLY A 102 -4.66 6.32 -10.85
CA GLY A 102 -3.46 6.76 -11.57
C GLY A 102 -2.28 7.03 -10.63
N PRO A 103 -1.07 7.12 -11.17
CA PRO A 103 0.17 7.16 -10.40
C PRO A 103 0.19 8.18 -9.25
N ALA A 104 -0.25 9.42 -9.52
CA ALA A 104 -0.30 10.47 -8.50
C ALA A 104 -1.26 10.11 -7.34
N ILE A 105 -2.42 9.55 -7.66
CA ILE A 105 -3.43 9.14 -6.67
C ILE A 105 -2.96 7.93 -5.87
N LEU A 106 -2.36 6.93 -6.54
CA LEU A 106 -1.82 5.74 -5.86
C LEU A 106 -0.74 6.15 -4.86
N THR A 107 0.21 6.99 -5.26
CA THR A 107 1.23 7.54 -4.35
C THR A 107 0.60 8.38 -3.23
N THR A 108 -0.41 9.20 -3.53
CA THR A 108 -1.12 10.00 -2.53
C THR A 108 -1.73 9.11 -1.42
N SER A 109 -2.23 7.92 -1.76
CA SER A 109 -2.83 7.00 -0.79
C SER A 109 -1.86 6.50 0.28
N LEU A 110 -0.55 6.54 0.05
CA LEU A 110 0.46 6.20 1.06
C LEU A 110 0.46 7.21 2.22
N TYR A 111 0.20 8.48 1.91
CA TYR A 111 0.28 9.58 2.87
C TYR A 111 -1.08 9.94 3.47
N TRP A 112 -2.16 9.75 2.71
CA TRP A 112 -3.51 10.08 3.17
C TRP A 112 -3.95 9.18 4.33
N LYS A 113 -4.39 9.80 5.42
CA LYS A 113 -4.96 9.09 6.58
C LYS A 113 -6.46 9.30 6.66
N LYS A 114 -6.90 10.56 6.61
CA LYS A 114 -8.30 10.98 6.66
C LYS A 114 -8.43 12.45 6.23
N GLY A 115 -9.65 12.88 5.95
CA GLY A 115 -9.95 14.28 5.65
C GLY A 115 -9.65 14.64 4.21
N LYS A 116 -9.46 15.92 3.97
CA LYS A 116 -9.28 16.50 2.64
C LYS A 116 -7.81 16.49 2.21
N PHE A 117 -7.60 16.47 0.90
CA PHE A 117 -6.36 16.89 0.25
C PHE A 117 -6.68 17.78 -0.95
N SER A 118 -5.71 18.54 -1.45
CA SER A 118 -5.93 19.46 -2.56
C SER A 118 -5.25 19.00 -3.84
N ILE A 119 -5.89 19.30 -4.98
CA ILE A 119 -5.43 19.00 -6.32
C ILE A 119 -5.31 20.29 -7.12
N ASP A 120 -4.14 20.54 -7.69
CA ASP A 120 -3.90 21.53 -8.74
C ASP A 120 -3.92 20.82 -10.09
N PHE A 121 -4.94 21.12 -10.91
CA PHE A 121 -5.10 20.55 -12.26
C PHE A 121 -4.26 21.27 -13.32
N LEU A 122 -3.53 22.32 -12.94
CA LEU A 122 -2.63 23.08 -13.82
C LEU A 122 -1.26 23.28 -13.16
N PRO A 123 -0.51 22.20 -12.86
CA PRO A 123 0.70 22.24 -12.04
C PRO A 123 1.87 22.99 -12.68
N SER A 124 1.85 23.21 -13.99
CA SER A 124 2.88 23.93 -14.73
C SER A 124 2.31 24.94 -15.73
N LYS A 125 3.17 25.79 -16.33
CA LYS A 125 2.77 26.74 -17.36
C LYS A 125 2.32 26.06 -18.66
N ASP A 126 2.87 24.88 -18.94
CA ASP A 126 2.55 24.08 -20.14
C ASP A 126 1.35 23.17 -19.94
N SER A 127 0.77 23.14 -18.73
CA SER A 127 -0.43 22.36 -18.43
C SER A 127 -1.63 22.93 -19.18
N TYR A 128 -2.48 22.05 -19.70
CA TYR A 128 -3.73 22.43 -20.34
C TYR A 128 -4.88 21.55 -19.86
N LEU A 129 -6.08 22.10 -19.92
CA LEU A 129 -7.30 21.36 -19.59
C LEU A 129 -7.99 20.90 -20.90
N PRO A 130 -8.21 19.60 -21.08
CA PRO A 130 -8.95 19.06 -22.22
C PRO A 130 -10.37 19.64 -22.31
N LYS A 131 -10.94 19.71 -23.52
CA LYS A 131 -12.31 20.23 -23.75
C LYS A 131 -13.34 19.52 -22.89
N ARG A 132 -13.21 18.19 -22.71
CA ARG A 132 -14.10 17.39 -21.88
C ARG A 132 -14.06 17.84 -20.41
N PHE A 133 -12.87 18.11 -19.86
CA PHE A 133 -12.73 18.65 -18.50
C PHE A 133 -13.37 20.02 -18.37
N LYS A 134 -13.06 20.96 -19.27
CA LYS A 134 -13.65 22.31 -19.28
C LYS A 134 -15.17 22.28 -19.33
N LYS A 135 -15.75 21.35 -20.12
CA LYS A 135 -17.19 21.17 -20.19
C LYS A 135 -17.78 20.67 -18.88
N ALA A 136 -17.15 19.69 -18.23
CA ALA A 136 -17.65 19.10 -16.98
C ALA A 136 -17.64 20.10 -15.81
N ILE A 137 -16.70 21.05 -15.81
CA ILE A 137 -16.58 22.04 -14.72
C ILE A 137 -17.30 23.38 -15.03
N LYS A 138 -17.90 23.56 -16.22
CA LYS A 138 -18.42 24.83 -16.70
C LYS A 138 -19.42 25.51 -15.74
N GLU A 139 -20.23 24.71 -15.06
CA GLU A 139 -21.27 25.17 -14.14
C GLU A 139 -20.88 24.95 -12.66
N LEU A 140 -19.64 24.48 -12.42
CA LEU A 140 -19.14 24.23 -11.07
C LEU A 140 -18.31 25.44 -10.59
N ASP A 141 -18.64 25.94 -9.41
CA ASP A 141 -17.81 26.94 -8.72
C ASP A 141 -16.67 26.23 -7.99
N ILE A 142 -15.58 25.95 -8.70
CA ILE A 142 -14.42 25.23 -8.18
C ILE A 142 -13.11 25.97 -8.47
N ASP A 143 -12.20 25.98 -7.51
CA ASP A 143 -10.82 26.40 -7.75
C ASP A 143 -10.01 25.26 -8.35
N ILE A 144 -9.72 25.33 -9.64
CA ILE A 144 -8.97 24.31 -10.38
C ILE A 144 -7.48 24.22 -9.99
N ARG A 145 -6.96 25.23 -9.28
CA ARG A 145 -5.57 25.21 -8.79
C ARG A 145 -5.46 24.78 -7.33
N ASN A 146 -6.56 24.73 -6.63
CA ASN A 146 -6.61 24.25 -5.25
C ASN A 146 -7.93 23.52 -4.97
N TYR A 147 -8.30 22.57 -5.85
CA TYR A 147 -9.52 21.80 -5.69
C TYR A 147 -9.41 20.84 -4.50
N GLU A 148 -10.25 21.05 -3.50
CA GLU A 148 -10.30 20.18 -2.33
C GLU A 148 -11.15 18.94 -2.59
N ILE A 149 -10.55 17.77 -2.39
CA ILE A 149 -11.24 16.49 -2.44
C ILE A 149 -11.28 15.86 -1.04
N SER A 150 -12.46 15.35 -0.66
CA SER A 150 -12.67 14.58 0.55
C SER A 150 -13.06 13.15 0.15
N PRO A 151 -12.10 12.20 0.07
CA PRO A 151 -12.44 10.85 -0.33
C PRO A 151 -13.55 10.25 0.54
N ALA A 152 -14.50 9.56 -0.08
CA ALA A 152 -15.48 8.75 0.64
C ALA A 152 -14.84 7.48 1.22
N GLY A 153 -13.72 7.06 0.64
CA GLY A 153 -12.91 5.90 1.00
C GLY A 153 -11.95 5.55 -0.13
N ASN A 154 -11.42 4.35 -0.07
CA ASN A 154 -10.60 3.78 -1.14
C ASN A 154 -11.18 2.45 -1.65
N TYR A 155 -10.59 1.87 -2.68
CA TYR A 155 -11.08 0.62 -3.27
C TYR A 155 -10.73 -0.65 -2.46
N GLY A 156 -10.09 -0.50 -1.29
CA GLY A 156 -9.72 -1.60 -0.41
C GLY A 156 -8.63 -2.53 -0.98
N TYR A 157 -8.36 -3.61 -0.24
CA TYR A 157 -7.33 -4.59 -0.59
C TYR A 157 -7.53 -5.31 -1.93
N THR A 158 -8.76 -5.34 -2.44
CA THR A 158 -9.05 -5.96 -3.75
C THR A 158 -8.46 -5.19 -4.93
N LYS A 159 -8.09 -3.91 -4.73
CA LYS A 159 -7.52 -3.02 -5.74
C LYS A 159 -6.24 -2.33 -5.28
N ALA A 160 -5.85 -2.50 -4.03
CA ALA A 160 -4.59 -1.99 -3.52
C ALA A 160 -3.43 -2.81 -4.09
N GLU A 161 -2.38 -2.13 -4.57
CA GLU A 161 -1.19 -2.84 -5.04
C GLU A 161 -0.41 -3.45 -3.88
N VAL A 162 -0.43 -2.81 -2.71
CA VAL A 162 0.31 -3.25 -1.52
C VAL A 162 -0.49 -3.06 -0.23
N THR A 163 -0.06 -3.75 0.80
CA THR A 163 -0.49 -3.57 2.18
C THR A 163 0.52 -2.69 2.91
N LYS A 164 0.08 -1.55 3.43
CA LYS A 164 0.87 -0.70 4.33
C LYS A 164 0.66 -1.16 5.76
N GLY A 165 1.70 -1.06 6.60
CA GLY A 165 1.75 -1.66 7.92
C GLY A 165 2.41 -3.04 7.88
N GLY A 166 2.35 -3.79 8.96
CA GLY A 166 2.97 -5.11 9.06
C GLY A 166 3.82 -5.29 10.31
N VAL A 167 4.64 -6.33 10.31
CA VAL A 167 5.54 -6.64 11.42
C VAL A 167 6.54 -5.49 11.62
N SER A 168 6.61 -4.96 12.83
CA SER A 168 7.46 -3.80 13.15
C SER A 168 8.91 -4.04 12.76
N SER A 169 9.43 -3.23 11.83
CA SER A 169 10.83 -3.30 11.39
C SER A 169 11.84 -3.08 12.52
N SER A 170 11.44 -2.39 13.61
CA SER A 170 12.26 -2.20 14.80
C SER A 170 12.56 -3.50 15.55
N GLU A 171 11.74 -4.53 15.37
CA GLU A 171 11.85 -5.84 16.00
C GLU A 171 12.53 -6.88 15.09
N ILE A 172 13.02 -6.46 13.93
CA ILE A 172 13.76 -7.28 12.97
C ILE A 172 15.22 -6.84 12.92
N ASN A 173 16.11 -7.80 12.88
CA ASN A 173 17.54 -7.54 12.64
C ASN A 173 17.76 -7.34 11.13
N VAL A 174 18.01 -6.11 10.71
CA VAL A 174 18.16 -5.74 9.29
C VAL A 174 19.37 -6.38 8.59
N LYS A 175 20.32 -6.96 9.35
CA LYS A 175 21.52 -7.61 8.78
C LYS A 175 21.25 -9.01 8.24
N ASN A 176 20.23 -9.70 8.78
CA ASN A 176 19.90 -11.08 8.42
C ASN A 176 18.39 -11.35 8.36
N MET A 177 17.55 -10.33 8.59
CA MET A 177 16.09 -10.41 8.63
C MET A 177 15.52 -11.30 9.75
N GLU A 178 16.33 -11.64 10.74
CA GLU A 178 15.91 -12.45 11.89
C GLU A 178 15.10 -11.62 12.89
N SER A 179 14.11 -12.25 13.51
CA SER A 179 13.38 -11.71 14.64
C SER A 179 14.34 -11.43 15.81
N LYS A 180 14.17 -10.27 16.47
CA LYS A 180 14.86 -9.97 17.73
C LYS A 180 14.21 -10.62 18.95
N LEU A 181 12.99 -11.15 18.79
CA LEU A 181 12.17 -11.73 19.86
C LEU A 181 12.24 -13.26 19.88
N GLN A 182 12.38 -13.88 18.70
CA GLN A 182 12.43 -15.33 18.55
C GLN A 182 13.60 -15.71 17.65
N LYS A 183 14.57 -16.44 18.20
CA LYS A 183 15.70 -17.00 17.44
C LYS A 183 15.21 -17.92 16.32
N ASP A 184 15.91 -17.91 15.18
CA ASP A 184 15.66 -18.74 14.01
C ASP A 184 14.31 -18.48 13.32
N LEU A 185 13.58 -17.39 13.67
CA LEU A 185 12.40 -16.88 13.00
C LEU A 185 12.77 -15.65 12.16
N TYR A 186 12.39 -15.65 10.89
CA TYR A 186 12.73 -14.61 9.93
C TYR A 186 11.47 -14.05 9.26
N PHE A 187 11.45 -12.75 8.97
CA PHE A 187 10.39 -12.07 8.25
C PHE A 187 10.96 -11.32 7.05
N ILE A 188 10.44 -11.56 5.86
CA ILE A 188 10.91 -10.95 4.61
C ILE A 188 9.77 -10.45 3.73
N GLY A 189 10.05 -9.48 2.89
CA GLY A 189 9.07 -8.92 1.96
C GLY A 189 7.99 -8.09 2.64
N GLU A 190 6.82 -8.05 2.04
CA GLU A 190 5.72 -7.15 2.40
C GLU A 190 5.09 -7.44 3.77
N VAL A 191 5.35 -8.59 4.38
CA VAL A 191 4.88 -8.87 5.75
C VAL A 191 5.53 -7.95 6.80
N VAL A 192 6.71 -7.40 6.48
CA VAL A 192 7.40 -6.42 7.32
C VAL A 192 6.86 -5.02 7.02
N ASP A 193 6.72 -4.17 8.05
CA ASP A 193 6.27 -2.77 7.91
C ASP A 193 7.31 -1.91 7.18
N VAL A 194 7.43 -2.15 5.88
CA VAL A 194 8.21 -1.37 4.90
C VAL A 194 7.38 -1.23 3.65
N THR A 195 6.99 0.01 3.31
CA THR A 195 6.15 0.30 2.16
C THR A 195 6.81 1.35 1.29
N GLY A 196 7.12 0.99 0.06
CA GLY A 196 7.69 1.88 -0.95
C GLY A 196 6.63 2.61 -1.78
N GLU A 197 7.03 3.69 -2.42
CA GLU A 197 6.22 4.39 -3.42
C GLU A 197 5.99 3.53 -4.66
N LEU A 198 5.11 4.00 -5.55
CA LEU A 198 4.92 3.41 -6.88
C LEU A 198 6.22 3.47 -7.69
N GLY A 199 6.56 2.39 -8.41
CA GLY A 199 7.78 2.34 -9.24
C GLY A 199 8.70 1.15 -8.96
N GLY A 200 8.18 0.06 -8.38
CA GLY A 200 8.92 -1.19 -8.18
C GLY A 200 9.65 -1.31 -6.84
N TYR A 201 9.60 -0.27 -5.99
CA TYR A 201 10.29 -0.27 -4.68
C TYR A 201 9.85 -1.39 -3.75
N ASN A 202 8.56 -1.78 -3.79
CA ASN A 202 8.03 -2.87 -2.97
C ASN A 202 8.59 -4.23 -3.42
N PHE A 203 8.74 -4.45 -4.74
CA PHE A 203 9.43 -5.63 -5.27
C PHE A 203 10.92 -5.61 -4.90
N GLN A 204 11.57 -4.46 -5.04
CA GLN A 204 12.98 -4.31 -4.65
C GLN A 204 13.19 -4.67 -3.17
N TRP A 205 12.30 -4.21 -2.29
CA TRP A 205 12.32 -4.59 -0.88
C TRP A 205 12.15 -6.09 -0.68
N ALA A 206 11.14 -6.68 -1.34
CA ALA A 206 10.88 -8.12 -1.21
C ALA A 206 12.08 -8.97 -1.63
N PHE A 207 12.69 -8.67 -2.79
CA PHE A 207 13.87 -9.39 -3.27
C PHE A 207 15.11 -9.14 -2.39
N SER A 208 15.37 -7.90 -2.00
CA SER A 208 16.54 -7.56 -1.19
C SER A 208 16.47 -8.19 0.19
N SER A 209 15.32 -8.14 0.86
CA SER A 209 15.13 -8.77 2.17
C SER A 209 15.26 -10.30 2.09
N GLY A 210 14.72 -10.91 1.02
CA GLY A 210 14.86 -12.33 0.75
C GLY A 210 16.31 -12.75 0.52
N TYR A 211 17.05 -11.97 -0.28
CA TYR A 211 18.48 -12.21 -0.54
C TYR A 211 19.31 -12.10 0.75
N ILE A 212 19.11 -11.04 1.52
CA ILE A 212 19.80 -10.83 2.81
C ILE A 212 19.52 -11.99 3.76
N CYS A 213 18.27 -12.42 3.88
CA CYS A 213 17.88 -13.55 4.73
C CYS A 213 18.60 -14.82 4.28
N GLY A 214 18.47 -15.19 3.01
CA GLY A 214 19.06 -16.43 2.48
C GLY A 214 20.58 -16.47 2.58
N SER A 215 21.26 -15.34 2.32
CA SER A 215 22.74 -15.26 2.39
C SER A 215 23.30 -15.36 3.82
N ASN A 216 22.48 -15.15 4.84
CA ASN A 216 22.91 -15.16 6.25
C ASN A 216 22.30 -16.31 7.07
N MET A 217 21.59 -17.24 6.44
CA MET A 217 20.97 -18.40 7.11
C MET A 217 21.90 -19.62 7.26
N VAL A 218 23.19 -19.47 7.08
CA VAL A 218 24.18 -20.56 7.17
C VAL A 218 24.26 -21.16 8.58
#